data_78c82ec01a7f556de7b33b6869911e5b
#
_entry.id   78c82ec01a7f556de7b33b6869911e5b
#
_cell.length_a   1.000
_cell.length_b   1.000
_cell.length_c   1.000
_cell.angle_alpha   90.00
_cell.angle_beta   90.00
_cell.angle_gamma   90.00
#
_symmetry.space_group_name_H-M   'P 1'
#
loop_
_entity.id
_entity.type
_entity.pdbx_description
1 polymer ?
#
loop_
_entity_poly.entity_id
_entity_poly.type
_entity_poly.pdbx_seq_one_letter_code
_entity_poly.pdbx_strand_id
1 'polypeptide(L)'
;MTHRSRSATPFLLATLAALGVGGGAARAESGPLTVTASVRLRTESLSGQFRPAPAPANDTMVSLRTAIAAEYDAGPVRFGAELWDARSGGQDRASTAGTGEVNALELVQAHAKVELGGTSTITLGRFTMDLGSRRLVARQRFRNTTNAFTGAHLALAPRGGARLDAFWAMPQVRLPDDPAGIRADRVAWDRESTDLMFYGLHASVPRGRTGSMQAYAYGLAERDSSGRQTRNRRLWTVGARLVQPPAPGHWDHDLEAAWQGGRARRSALASDLADLRVRAWFVHAEAGRTLAGGWHPRLAVQFDAASGDTGKAGTFGRFDTLYGGRRFEYGPNGLYGPFARANMLSPSVRVEITPSRRTDAFVAWRSAWLGNRRDAFAATGVRDPRGLSGRFAGHQIEGRVRHWIVPGRLQVDAGAALLVKRGVLRDAPNAPATGDTRYGYIDLTLSL
;
A
#
# COMPACT_ATOMS: atom_id res chain seq x y z
N MET A 1 4.86 -38.85 -19.23
CA MET A 1 4.80 -38.26 -17.88
C MET A 1 3.56 -37.36 -17.81
N THR A 2 2.51 -37.86 -17.22
CA THR A 2 1.15 -37.32 -17.26
C THR A 2 0.99 -36.18 -16.27
N HIS A 3 0.76 -34.98 -16.77
CA HIS A 3 0.34 -33.83 -16.00
C HIS A 3 -1.06 -34.08 -15.39
N ARG A 4 -1.14 -34.36 -14.11
CA ARG A 4 -2.41 -34.30 -13.36
C ARG A 4 -2.64 -32.84 -12.96
N SER A 5 -3.52 -32.15 -13.66
CA SER A 5 -4.15 -30.91 -13.23
C SER A 5 -5.00 -31.21 -11.98
N ARG A 6 -4.56 -30.74 -10.83
CA ARG A 6 -5.43 -30.73 -9.62
C ARG A 6 -6.37 -29.56 -9.73
N SER A 7 -7.65 -29.86 -9.87
CA SER A 7 -8.75 -28.90 -9.90
C SER A 7 -8.85 -28.11 -8.60
N ALA A 8 -8.56 -26.80 -8.66
CA ALA A 8 -8.71 -25.85 -7.56
C ALA A 8 -10.15 -25.28 -7.47
N THR A 9 -11.19 -26.08 -7.71
CA THR A 9 -12.49 -25.51 -8.07
C THR A 9 -13.66 -25.70 -7.06
N PRO A 10 -13.60 -26.30 -5.89
CA PRO A 10 -14.82 -26.35 -5.09
C PRO A 10 -15.00 -25.21 -4.07
N PHE A 11 -13.96 -24.47 -3.66
CA PHE A 11 -14.10 -23.47 -2.60
C PHE A 11 -14.62 -22.09 -3.03
N LEU A 12 -14.41 -21.70 -4.28
CA LEU A 12 -14.82 -20.37 -4.77
C LEU A 12 -16.33 -20.22 -5.01
N LEU A 13 -17.02 -21.31 -5.34
CA LEU A 13 -18.47 -21.29 -5.64
C LEU A 13 -19.34 -21.34 -4.37
N ALA A 14 -18.85 -21.93 -3.29
CA ALA A 14 -19.64 -22.06 -2.06
C ALA A 14 -19.85 -20.72 -1.31
N THR A 15 -18.90 -19.80 -1.40
CA THR A 15 -19.01 -18.49 -0.71
C THR A 15 -19.92 -17.51 -1.46
N LEU A 16 -20.01 -17.60 -2.78
CA LEU A 16 -20.95 -16.80 -3.58
C LEU A 16 -22.40 -17.28 -3.48
N ALA A 17 -22.61 -18.57 -3.25
CA ALA A 17 -23.96 -19.15 -3.12
C ALA A 17 -24.61 -18.89 -1.75
N ALA A 18 -23.81 -18.63 -0.71
CA ALA A 18 -24.33 -18.29 0.63
C ALA A 18 -24.79 -16.83 0.77
N LEU A 19 -24.41 -15.95 -0.17
CA LEU A 19 -24.95 -14.60 -0.29
C LEU A 19 -26.21 -14.64 -1.16
N GLY A 20 -27.29 -15.21 -0.61
CA GLY A 20 -28.56 -15.36 -1.30
C GLY A 20 -28.96 -14.08 -2.03
N VAL A 21 -29.23 -14.21 -3.34
CA VAL A 21 -29.83 -13.19 -4.18
C VAL A 21 -31.29 -12.97 -3.74
N GLY A 22 -31.46 -12.41 -2.55
CA GLY A 22 -32.70 -11.82 -2.09
C GLY A 22 -32.63 -10.32 -2.38
N GLY A 23 -33.42 -9.85 -3.35
CA GLY A 23 -33.48 -8.44 -3.73
C GLY A 23 -33.91 -7.57 -2.54
N GLY A 24 -32.99 -6.81 -2.02
CA GLY A 24 -33.20 -5.82 -0.98
C GLY A 24 -31.86 -5.28 -0.56
N ALA A 25 -31.62 -3.96 -0.71
CA ALA A 25 -30.45 -3.32 -0.13
C ALA A 25 -30.56 -3.44 1.38
N ALA A 26 -29.77 -4.29 1.98
CA ALA A 26 -29.64 -4.33 3.43
C ALA A 26 -28.61 -3.29 3.87
N ARG A 27 -28.94 -2.00 3.74
CA ARG A 27 -28.52 -0.99 4.69
C ARG A 27 -29.59 -1.01 5.77
N ALA A 28 -29.39 -1.80 6.78
CA ALA A 28 -30.23 -1.76 7.97
C ALA A 28 -29.92 -0.47 8.75
N GLU A 29 -30.45 0.67 8.26
CA GLU A 29 -30.55 1.90 9.04
C GLU A 29 -31.88 1.89 9.78
N SER A 30 -31.92 1.22 10.90
CA SER A 30 -32.97 1.43 11.93
C SER A 30 -32.45 0.96 13.29
N GLY A 31 -31.54 1.76 13.86
CA GLY A 31 -30.97 1.47 15.17
C GLY A 31 -29.52 1.97 15.31
N PRO A 32 -28.94 1.86 16.49
CA PRO A 32 -27.58 2.29 16.75
C PRO A 32 -26.51 1.40 16.07
N LEU A 33 -26.89 0.30 15.44
CA LEU A 33 -25.98 -0.65 14.79
C LEU A 33 -26.00 -0.50 13.27
N THR A 34 -24.83 -0.26 12.69
CA THR A 34 -24.61 -0.27 11.24
C THR A 34 -23.70 -1.44 10.89
N VAL A 35 -24.11 -2.28 9.93
CA VAL A 35 -23.29 -3.38 9.41
C VAL A 35 -23.06 -3.17 7.92
N THR A 36 -21.82 -3.34 7.49
CA THR A 36 -21.42 -3.31 6.09
C THR A 36 -20.59 -4.54 5.74
N ALA A 37 -20.72 -5.02 4.52
CA ALA A 37 -19.93 -6.14 4.03
C ALA A 37 -19.42 -5.87 2.62
N SER A 38 -18.31 -6.48 2.26
CA SER A 38 -17.81 -6.48 0.89
C SER A 38 -17.10 -7.77 0.56
N VAL A 39 -17.24 -8.20 -0.70
CA VAL A 39 -16.50 -9.33 -1.26
C VAL A 39 -15.75 -8.83 -2.49
N ARG A 40 -14.47 -9.09 -2.55
CA ARG A 40 -13.61 -8.77 -3.68
C ARG A 40 -12.94 -10.01 -4.23
N LEU A 41 -13.17 -10.28 -5.51
CA LEU A 41 -12.46 -11.30 -6.28
C LEU A 41 -11.50 -10.60 -7.24
N ARG A 42 -10.23 -11.01 -7.24
CA ARG A 42 -9.21 -10.49 -8.15
C ARG A 42 -8.45 -11.63 -8.81
N THR A 43 -8.23 -11.51 -10.13
CA THR A 43 -7.29 -12.33 -10.88
C THR A 43 -6.11 -11.46 -11.30
N GLU A 44 -4.90 -11.97 -11.11
CA GLU A 44 -3.65 -11.33 -11.51
C GLU A 44 -2.84 -12.27 -12.39
N SER A 45 -2.15 -11.71 -13.40
CA SER A 45 -1.20 -12.43 -14.24
C SER A 45 0.05 -11.60 -14.43
N LEU A 46 1.21 -12.22 -14.26
CA LEU A 46 2.53 -11.64 -14.48
C LEU A 46 3.37 -12.53 -15.35
N SER A 47 3.99 -11.97 -16.38
CA SER A 47 4.99 -12.64 -17.20
C SER A 47 6.25 -11.80 -17.34
N GLY A 48 7.41 -12.44 -17.47
CA GLY A 48 8.68 -11.75 -17.55
C GLY A 48 9.11 -11.15 -16.20
N GLN A 49 9.23 -11.97 -15.16
CA GLN A 49 9.59 -11.55 -13.80
C GLN A 49 10.74 -10.53 -13.77
N PHE A 50 10.64 -9.55 -12.88
CA PHE A 50 11.68 -8.55 -12.61
C PHE A 50 12.43 -8.78 -11.28
N ARG A 51 11.99 -9.72 -10.46
CA ARG A 51 12.68 -10.08 -9.20
C ARG A 51 13.68 -11.19 -9.45
N PRO A 52 14.79 -11.24 -8.69
CA PRO A 52 15.75 -12.34 -8.74
C PRO A 52 15.11 -13.69 -8.39
N ALA A 53 15.82 -14.77 -8.75
CA ALA A 53 15.49 -16.11 -8.25
C ALA A 53 15.42 -16.10 -6.71
N PRO A 54 14.52 -16.93 -6.11
CA PRO A 54 13.75 -18.02 -6.70
C PRO A 54 12.39 -17.60 -7.32
N ALA A 55 12.10 -16.30 -7.51
CA ALA A 55 10.83 -15.86 -8.09
C ALA A 55 10.59 -16.47 -9.49
N PRO A 56 9.38 -17.01 -9.78
CA PRO A 56 9.10 -17.68 -11.04
C PRO A 56 9.06 -16.68 -12.19
N ALA A 57 9.45 -17.11 -13.40
CA ALA A 57 9.45 -16.26 -14.60
C ALA A 57 8.06 -15.71 -14.95
N ASN A 58 7.02 -16.51 -14.70
CA ASN A 58 5.62 -16.15 -14.86
C ASN A 58 4.85 -16.61 -13.63
N ASP A 59 3.78 -15.90 -13.30
CA ASP A 59 2.91 -16.24 -12.17
C ASP A 59 1.48 -15.79 -12.44
N THR A 60 0.53 -16.52 -11.91
CA THR A 60 -0.89 -16.17 -11.90
C THR A 60 -1.44 -16.36 -10.50
N MET A 61 -2.40 -15.54 -10.09
CA MET A 61 -2.99 -15.62 -8.78
C MET A 61 -4.44 -15.20 -8.83
N VAL A 62 -5.30 -15.92 -8.11
CA VAL A 62 -6.65 -15.49 -7.78
C VAL A 62 -6.66 -15.15 -6.31
N SER A 63 -7.14 -13.98 -5.95
CA SER A 63 -7.30 -13.58 -4.55
C SER A 63 -8.75 -13.25 -4.24
N LEU A 64 -9.22 -13.71 -3.09
CA LEU A 64 -10.53 -13.43 -2.54
C LEU A 64 -10.36 -12.68 -1.23
N ARG A 65 -11.13 -11.61 -1.05
CA ARG A 65 -11.23 -10.91 0.24
C ARG A 65 -12.68 -10.71 0.59
N THR A 66 -13.08 -11.21 1.76
CA THR A 66 -14.34 -10.87 2.41
C THR A 66 -14.04 -9.94 3.58
N ALA A 67 -14.80 -8.87 3.71
CA ALA A 67 -14.71 -7.94 4.83
C ALA A 67 -16.13 -7.70 5.38
N ILE A 68 -16.26 -7.75 6.68
CA ILE A 68 -17.50 -7.44 7.41
C ILE A 68 -17.13 -6.46 8.51
N ALA A 69 -17.81 -5.30 8.53
CA ALA A 69 -17.64 -4.30 9.57
C ALA A 69 -18.95 -3.98 10.25
N ALA A 70 -18.91 -3.82 11.56
CA ALA A 70 -20.01 -3.41 12.40
C ALA A 70 -19.61 -2.18 13.22
N GLU A 71 -20.48 -1.18 13.28
CA GLU A 71 -20.34 -0.01 14.13
C GLU A 71 -21.62 0.15 14.97
N TYR A 72 -21.46 0.26 16.30
CA TYR A 72 -22.54 0.50 17.24
C TYR A 72 -22.37 1.91 17.84
N ASP A 73 -23.35 2.76 17.60
CA ASP A 73 -23.40 4.14 18.10
C ASP A 73 -24.12 4.17 19.46
N ALA A 74 -23.36 4.41 20.53
CA ALA A 74 -23.88 4.57 21.88
C ALA A 74 -23.87 6.07 22.33
N GLY A 75 -24.03 7.00 21.40
CA GLY A 75 -24.00 8.43 21.61
C GLY A 75 -22.56 8.98 21.63
N PRO A 76 -22.01 9.38 22.80
CA PRO A 76 -20.65 9.93 22.83
C PRO A 76 -19.55 8.89 22.56
N VAL A 77 -19.90 7.61 22.57
CA VAL A 77 -18.98 6.49 22.32
C VAL A 77 -19.50 5.63 21.18
N ARG A 78 -18.64 5.33 20.21
CA ARG A 78 -18.91 4.36 19.14
C ARG A 78 -17.98 3.16 19.26
N PHE A 79 -18.54 1.97 19.12
CA PHE A 79 -17.79 0.73 19.11
C PHE A 79 -17.72 0.21 17.68
N GLY A 80 -16.52 -0.06 17.18
CA GLY A 80 -16.30 -0.58 15.83
C GLY A 80 -15.56 -1.89 15.85
N ALA A 81 -15.99 -2.84 15.01
CA ALA A 81 -15.28 -4.08 14.73
C ALA A 81 -15.24 -4.36 13.23
N GLU A 82 -14.15 -4.92 12.72
CA GLU A 82 -14.02 -5.31 11.32
C GLU A 82 -13.22 -6.61 11.19
N LEU A 83 -13.83 -7.60 10.56
CA LEU A 83 -13.21 -8.89 10.21
C LEU A 83 -12.89 -8.93 8.72
N TRP A 84 -11.69 -9.38 8.39
CA TRP A 84 -11.29 -9.69 7.02
C TRP A 84 -10.91 -11.15 6.89
N ASP A 85 -11.29 -11.76 5.76
CA ASP A 85 -10.78 -13.05 5.31
C ASP A 85 -10.12 -12.85 3.94
N ALA A 86 -8.79 -12.87 3.90
CA ALA A 86 -7.98 -12.61 2.71
C ALA A 86 -7.22 -13.88 2.33
N ARG A 87 -7.59 -14.48 1.19
CA ARG A 87 -7.05 -15.75 0.69
C ARG A 87 -6.52 -15.59 -0.72
N SER A 88 -5.61 -16.47 -1.13
CA SER A 88 -5.12 -16.54 -2.50
C SER A 88 -4.87 -17.98 -2.96
N GLY A 89 -5.00 -18.20 -4.27
CA GLY A 89 -4.79 -19.51 -4.88
C GLY A 89 -4.33 -19.42 -6.33
N GLY A 90 -3.87 -20.54 -6.88
CA GLY A 90 -3.41 -20.64 -8.27
C GLY A 90 -2.01 -20.12 -8.52
N GLN A 91 -1.34 -19.55 -7.51
CA GLN A 91 0.03 -19.03 -7.61
C GLN A 91 1.07 -20.16 -7.70
N ASP A 92 2.21 -19.86 -8.32
CA ASP A 92 3.36 -20.76 -8.37
C ASP A 92 3.89 -21.09 -6.97
N ARG A 93 4.60 -22.22 -6.82
CA ARG A 93 5.20 -22.63 -5.54
C ARG A 93 6.26 -21.65 -5.05
N ALA A 94 6.99 -21.03 -5.97
CA ALA A 94 7.99 -20.01 -5.72
C ALA A 94 7.43 -18.58 -5.90
N SER A 95 6.09 -18.43 -5.91
CA SER A 95 5.42 -17.13 -6.01
C SER A 95 5.95 -16.12 -5.00
N THR A 96 5.89 -14.86 -5.39
CA THR A 96 6.19 -13.73 -4.51
C THR A 96 4.99 -13.29 -3.67
N ALA A 97 3.86 -13.99 -3.77
CA ALA A 97 2.71 -13.81 -2.87
C ALA A 97 3.11 -14.04 -1.41
N GLY A 98 2.63 -13.18 -0.53
CA GLY A 98 3.03 -13.18 0.88
C GLY A 98 1.94 -12.60 1.77
N THR A 99 2.34 -12.00 2.88
CA THR A 99 1.43 -11.35 3.85
C THR A 99 0.68 -10.13 3.28
N GLY A 100 0.97 -9.73 2.06
CA GLY A 100 0.21 -8.72 1.30
C GLY A 100 -1.04 -9.29 0.64
N GLU A 101 -1.07 -10.61 0.42
CA GLU A 101 -2.11 -11.33 -0.31
C GLU A 101 -2.91 -12.27 0.59
N VAL A 102 -2.27 -12.88 1.60
CA VAL A 102 -2.91 -13.82 2.53
C VAL A 102 -2.88 -13.29 3.96
N ASN A 103 -4.03 -13.29 4.60
CA ASN A 103 -4.29 -13.07 6.01
C ASN A 103 -5.72 -13.59 6.29
N ALA A 104 -5.83 -14.90 6.49
CA ALA A 104 -7.12 -15.58 6.61
C ALA A 104 -7.73 -15.34 7.98
N LEU A 105 -8.96 -14.85 8.00
CA LEU A 105 -9.79 -14.62 9.18
C LEU A 105 -9.10 -13.74 10.25
N GLU A 106 -8.85 -12.47 9.93
CA GLU A 106 -8.21 -11.51 10.83
C GLU A 106 -9.18 -10.45 11.35
N LEU A 107 -9.07 -10.13 12.64
CA LEU A 107 -9.75 -8.99 13.27
C LEU A 107 -8.96 -7.71 12.97
N VAL A 108 -9.30 -7.02 11.87
CA VAL A 108 -8.59 -5.82 11.41
C VAL A 108 -8.87 -4.62 12.30
N GLN A 109 -10.07 -4.50 12.82
CA GLN A 109 -10.44 -3.44 13.77
C GLN A 109 -11.28 -3.96 14.92
N ALA A 110 -11.02 -3.45 16.13
CA ALA A 110 -11.81 -3.63 17.34
C ALA A 110 -11.52 -2.45 18.28
N HIS A 111 -12.37 -1.42 18.28
CA HIS A 111 -12.07 -0.18 18.97
C HIS A 111 -13.30 0.49 19.59
N ALA A 112 -13.03 1.30 20.58
CA ALA A 112 -13.95 2.33 21.07
C ALA A 112 -13.48 3.70 20.60
N LYS A 113 -14.39 4.50 20.04
CA LYS A 113 -14.14 5.87 19.59
C LYS A 113 -15.01 6.82 20.38
N VAL A 114 -14.38 7.70 21.14
CA VAL A 114 -15.03 8.66 22.04
C VAL A 114 -15.01 10.05 21.39
N GLU A 115 -16.15 10.72 21.36
CA GLU A 115 -16.26 12.11 20.92
C GLU A 115 -15.82 13.07 22.04
N LEU A 116 -14.91 14.00 21.69
CA LEU A 116 -14.35 14.99 22.62
C LEU A 116 -14.96 16.39 22.44
N GLY A 117 -16.02 16.46 21.62
CA GLY A 117 -16.68 17.71 21.22
C GLY A 117 -16.30 18.17 19.81
N GLY A 118 -17.25 18.78 19.10
CA GLY A 118 -17.13 19.10 17.67
C GLY A 118 -16.91 17.83 16.84
N THR A 119 -15.83 17.81 16.06
CA THR A 119 -15.40 16.63 15.28
C THR A 119 -14.11 16.02 15.84
N SER A 120 -13.72 16.37 17.06
CA SER A 120 -12.55 15.80 17.74
C SER A 120 -12.89 14.46 18.38
N THR A 121 -11.99 13.49 18.26
CA THR A 121 -12.22 12.12 18.73
C THR A 121 -10.95 11.49 19.30
N ILE A 122 -11.11 10.56 20.24
CA ILE A 122 -10.06 9.61 20.61
C ILE A 122 -10.52 8.19 20.29
N THR A 123 -9.68 7.43 19.62
CA THR A 123 -9.93 6.01 19.30
C THR A 123 -8.95 5.14 20.09
N LEU A 124 -9.47 4.15 20.80
CA LEU A 124 -8.71 3.23 21.64
C LEU A 124 -8.99 1.79 21.19
N GLY A 125 -7.97 0.96 21.10
CA GLY A 125 -8.06 -0.43 20.65
C GLY A 125 -7.36 -0.65 19.32
N ARG A 126 -7.89 -1.55 18.48
CA ARG A 126 -7.34 -1.88 17.17
C ARG A 126 -8.04 -1.09 16.08
N PHE A 127 -7.30 -0.34 15.28
CA PHE A 127 -7.82 0.55 14.24
C PHE A 127 -6.90 0.62 13.02
N THR A 128 -7.41 1.17 11.92
CA THR A 128 -6.62 1.51 10.73
C THR A 128 -6.44 3.02 10.64
N MET A 129 -5.36 3.48 9.98
CA MET A 129 -5.08 4.90 9.78
C MET A 129 -4.80 5.22 8.31
N ASP A 130 -5.35 6.34 7.84
CA ASP A 130 -4.93 7.05 6.63
C ASP A 130 -4.50 8.46 7.04
N LEU A 131 -3.22 8.80 6.97
CA LEU A 131 -2.71 10.12 7.35
C LEU A 131 -2.12 10.85 6.14
N GLY A 132 -2.49 12.11 5.98
CA GLY A 132 -2.00 13.00 4.94
C GLY A 132 -2.12 12.42 3.54
N SER A 133 -0.99 12.31 2.84
CA SER A 133 -0.90 11.72 1.50
C SER A 133 -1.07 10.20 1.46
N ARG A 134 -1.06 9.51 2.59
CA ARG A 134 -0.99 8.04 2.73
C ARG A 134 0.33 7.44 2.20
N ARG A 135 1.33 8.26 1.91
CA ARG A 135 2.65 7.79 1.44
C ARG A 135 3.45 7.09 2.53
N LEU A 136 3.21 7.44 3.81
CA LEU A 136 3.92 6.89 4.96
C LEU A 136 3.01 6.14 5.95
N VAL A 137 1.71 6.49 6.02
CA VAL A 137 0.72 5.82 6.86
C VAL A 137 -0.56 5.64 6.06
N ALA A 138 -0.92 4.39 5.77
CA ALA A 138 -2.07 4.09 4.93
C ALA A 138 -2.79 2.81 5.34
N ARG A 139 -4.11 2.86 5.32
CA ARG A 139 -4.95 1.68 5.15
C ARG A 139 -4.84 1.22 3.70
N GLN A 140 -4.21 0.07 3.49
CA GLN A 140 -4.01 -0.47 2.15
C GLN A 140 -5.35 -0.93 1.57
N ARG A 141 -5.64 -0.50 0.33
CA ARG A 141 -6.92 -0.83 -0.34
C ARG A 141 -6.73 -1.77 -1.52
N PHE A 142 -5.63 -1.64 -2.25
CA PHE A 142 -5.35 -2.48 -3.40
C PHE A 142 -4.88 -3.88 -2.98
N ARG A 143 -3.92 -3.99 -2.05
CA ARG A 143 -3.51 -5.30 -1.50
C ARG A 143 -4.71 -6.08 -0.98
N ASN A 144 -4.59 -7.39 -0.94
CA ASN A 144 -5.63 -8.24 -0.38
C ASN A 144 -5.75 -8.08 1.15
N THR A 145 -4.66 -7.67 1.79
CA THR A 145 -4.57 -7.38 3.24
C THR A 145 -4.37 -5.88 3.50
N THR A 146 -4.46 -5.45 4.75
CA THR A 146 -4.27 -4.05 5.13
C THR A 146 -3.30 -3.89 6.31
N ASN A 147 -2.97 -2.64 6.67
CA ASN A 147 -2.25 -2.31 7.88
C ASN A 147 -3.27 -1.99 8.98
N ALA A 148 -3.07 -2.56 10.16
CA ALA A 148 -3.82 -2.24 11.36
C ALA A 148 -2.86 -1.97 12.54
N PHE A 149 -3.35 -1.30 13.56
CA PHE A 149 -2.57 -0.79 14.70
C PHE A 149 -3.38 -0.93 15.98
N THR A 150 -2.79 -1.36 17.08
CA THR A 150 -3.44 -1.40 18.38
C THR A 150 -2.84 -0.35 19.30
N GLY A 151 -3.66 0.51 19.86
CA GLY A 151 -3.20 1.60 20.71
C GLY A 151 -4.20 2.72 20.85
N ALA A 152 -3.73 3.98 20.78
CA ALA A 152 -4.52 5.18 20.90
C ALA A 152 -4.28 6.12 19.70
N HIS A 153 -5.36 6.71 19.18
CA HIS A 153 -5.33 7.73 18.14
C HIS A 153 -6.25 8.88 18.51
N LEU A 154 -5.68 10.05 18.74
CA LEU A 154 -6.35 11.31 19.00
C LEU A 154 -6.44 12.10 17.70
N ALA A 155 -7.64 12.49 17.29
CA ALA A 155 -7.89 13.37 16.17
C ALA A 155 -8.57 14.64 16.67
N LEU A 156 -7.84 15.75 16.69
CA LEU A 156 -8.36 17.07 17.05
C LEU A 156 -8.70 17.85 15.78
N ALA A 157 -9.88 18.40 15.74
CA ALA A 157 -10.36 19.25 14.65
C ALA A 157 -10.87 20.58 15.23
N PRO A 158 -9.97 21.52 15.58
CA PRO A 158 -10.34 22.83 16.09
C PRO A 158 -11.08 23.64 15.02
N ARG A 159 -11.73 24.73 15.46
CA ARG A 159 -12.42 25.65 14.54
C ARG A 159 -11.44 26.16 13.47
N GLY A 160 -11.95 26.45 12.26
CA GLY A 160 -11.12 26.94 11.13
C GLY A 160 -10.56 25.85 10.22
N GLY A 161 -10.98 24.58 10.39
CA GLY A 161 -10.64 23.47 9.47
C GLY A 161 -9.24 22.92 9.65
N ALA A 162 -8.49 23.34 10.66
CA ALA A 162 -7.23 22.70 11.04
C ALA A 162 -7.50 21.29 11.61
N ARG A 163 -6.52 20.40 11.48
CA ARG A 163 -6.56 19.05 12.05
C ARG A 163 -5.22 18.68 12.64
N LEU A 164 -5.25 18.06 13.80
CA LEU A 164 -4.07 17.45 14.43
C LEU A 164 -4.40 16.00 14.79
N ASP A 165 -3.65 15.07 14.23
CA ASP A 165 -3.68 13.67 14.60
C ASP A 165 -2.44 13.35 15.44
N ALA A 166 -2.65 12.72 16.60
CA ALA A 166 -1.59 12.18 17.46
C ALA A 166 -1.87 10.70 17.71
N PHE A 167 -0.86 9.84 17.61
CA PHE A 167 -1.07 8.42 17.83
C PHE A 167 0.13 7.75 18.50
N TRP A 168 -0.17 6.67 19.22
CA TRP A 168 0.81 5.78 19.84
C TRP A 168 0.25 4.36 19.77
N ALA A 169 0.90 3.48 18.99
CA ALA A 169 0.31 2.20 18.65
C ALA A 169 1.35 1.12 18.33
N MET A 170 0.95 -0.12 18.50
CA MET A 170 1.63 -1.33 18.05
C MET A 170 1.11 -1.70 16.66
N PRO A 171 1.93 -1.64 15.59
CA PRO A 171 1.56 -2.15 14.29
C PRO A 171 1.34 -3.66 14.30
N GLN A 172 0.30 -4.12 13.61
CA GLN A 172 0.05 -5.54 13.40
C GLN A 172 1.12 -6.15 12.50
N VAL A 173 1.71 -7.24 12.92
CA VAL A 173 2.60 -8.08 12.11
C VAL A 173 1.79 -9.22 11.54
N ARG A 174 1.50 -9.13 10.25
CA ARG A 174 0.63 -10.09 9.56
C ARG A 174 1.19 -11.49 9.52
N LEU A 175 0.32 -12.46 9.76
CA LEU A 175 0.58 -13.90 9.73
C LEU A 175 -0.44 -14.61 8.81
N PRO A 176 -0.10 -15.81 8.27
CA PRO A 176 1.20 -16.48 8.37
C PRO A 176 2.26 -15.72 7.55
N ASP A 177 3.52 -15.76 7.98
CA ASP A 177 4.66 -15.15 7.26
C ASP A 177 5.61 -16.19 6.66
N ASP A 178 5.29 -17.47 6.80
CA ASP A 178 6.02 -18.57 6.19
C ASP A 178 5.40 -19.04 4.86
N PRO A 179 6.20 -19.48 3.87
CA PRO A 179 5.69 -19.85 2.55
C PRO A 179 4.67 -20.99 2.55
N ALA A 180 4.73 -21.92 3.50
CA ALA A 180 3.78 -23.04 3.60
C ALA A 180 2.42 -22.56 4.11
N GLY A 181 2.42 -21.72 5.13
CA GLY A 181 1.21 -21.10 5.67
C GLY A 181 0.51 -20.19 4.65
N ILE A 182 1.28 -19.37 3.90
CA ILE A 182 0.74 -18.55 2.81
C ILE A 182 0.05 -19.42 1.75
N ARG A 183 0.69 -20.49 1.28
CA ARG A 183 0.10 -21.38 0.26
C ARG A 183 -1.12 -22.16 0.75
N ALA A 184 -1.22 -22.39 2.05
CA ALA A 184 -2.32 -23.12 2.68
C ALA A 184 -3.46 -22.21 3.14
N ASP A 185 -3.36 -20.88 2.92
CA ASP A 185 -4.27 -19.90 3.52
C ASP A 185 -4.50 -20.17 5.02
N ARG A 186 -3.40 -20.51 5.74
CA ARG A 186 -3.49 -20.92 7.15
C ARG A 186 -4.02 -19.74 7.98
N VAL A 187 -5.05 -20.03 8.78
CA VAL A 187 -5.53 -19.06 9.77
C VAL A 187 -4.48 -18.90 10.87
N ALA A 188 -3.97 -17.69 11.01
CA ALA A 188 -3.00 -17.34 12.04
C ALA A 188 -3.20 -15.85 12.38
N TRP A 189 -3.59 -15.57 13.62
CA TRP A 189 -3.86 -14.22 14.08
C TRP A 189 -2.62 -13.35 14.03
N ASP A 190 -2.79 -12.12 13.55
CA ASP A 190 -1.74 -11.12 13.50
C ASP A 190 -1.16 -10.85 14.89
N ARG A 191 0.15 -10.68 14.96
CA ARG A 191 0.84 -10.42 16.20
C ARG A 191 1.02 -8.94 16.44
N GLU A 192 0.76 -8.51 17.64
CA GLU A 192 1.10 -7.19 18.17
C GLU A 192 2.01 -7.32 19.40
N SER A 193 2.96 -6.42 19.54
CA SER A 193 3.90 -6.44 20.65
C SER A 193 4.51 -5.05 20.86
N THR A 194 4.84 -4.73 22.10
CA THR A 194 5.61 -3.52 22.44
C THR A 194 7.05 -3.54 21.88
N ASP A 195 7.48 -4.66 21.28
CA ASP A 195 8.73 -4.73 20.52
C ASP A 195 8.67 -3.99 19.18
N LEU A 196 7.47 -3.63 18.73
CA LEU A 196 7.25 -2.82 17.55
C LEU A 196 6.25 -1.71 17.86
N MET A 197 6.75 -0.50 18.01
CA MET A 197 5.96 0.69 18.33
C MET A 197 6.03 1.71 17.20
N PHE A 198 4.88 2.30 16.89
CA PHE A 198 4.76 3.38 15.91
C PHE A 198 3.95 4.52 16.53
N TYR A 199 4.50 5.70 16.54
CA TYR A 199 3.91 6.87 17.17
C TYR A 199 4.19 8.14 16.39
N GLY A 200 3.41 9.19 16.60
CA GLY A 200 3.69 10.44 15.92
C GLY A 200 2.56 11.45 15.95
N LEU A 201 2.84 12.53 15.24
CA LEU A 201 1.98 13.68 15.04
C LEU A 201 1.84 13.98 13.55
N HIS A 202 0.63 14.36 13.13
CA HIS A 202 0.35 14.87 11.79
C HIS A 202 -0.59 16.08 11.92
N ALA A 203 -0.15 17.22 11.46
CA ALA A 203 -0.93 18.46 11.45
C ALA A 203 -1.29 18.84 10.01
N SER A 204 -2.50 19.34 9.82
CA SER A 204 -2.98 19.90 8.55
C SER A 204 -3.70 21.21 8.81
N VAL A 205 -3.35 22.24 8.03
CA VAL A 205 -4.05 23.54 8.07
C VAL A 205 -4.56 23.87 6.67
N PRO A 206 -5.78 24.41 6.53
CA PRO A 206 -6.32 24.84 5.25
C PRO A 206 -5.46 25.94 4.63
N ARG A 207 -5.36 25.91 3.29
CA ARG A 207 -4.74 26.94 2.47
C ARG A 207 -5.64 27.27 1.29
N GLY A 208 -6.09 28.51 1.21
CA GLY A 208 -7.07 28.88 0.19
C GLY A 208 -8.41 28.17 0.41
N ARG A 209 -9.14 27.90 -0.70
CA ARG A 209 -10.50 27.32 -0.64
C ARG A 209 -10.49 25.79 -0.48
N THR A 210 -9.52 25.09 -1.05
CA THR A 210 -9.50 23.61 -1.13
C THR A 210 -8.13 23.00 -0.84
N GLY A 211 -7.07 23.81 -0.81
CA GLY A 211 -5.72 23.35 -0.51
C GLY A 211 -5.43 23.16 0.97
N SER A 212 -4.31 22.55 1.29
CA SER A 212 -3.80 22.44 2.65
C SER A 212 -2.27 22.43 2.71
N MET A 213 -1.74 22.84 3.85
CA MET A 213 -0.36 22.64 4.27
C MET A 213 -0.36 21.61 5.39
N GLN A 214 0.57 20.66 5.31
CA GLN A 214 0.67 19.57 6.27
C GLN A 214 2.10 19.44 6.77
N ALA A 215 2.26 19.07 8.03
CA ALA A 215 3.54 18.73 8.62
C ALA A 215 3.37 17.51 9.51
N TYR A 216 4.41 16.68 9.59
CA TYR A 216 4.35 15.47 10.40
C TYR A 216 5.71 15.09 10.99
N ALA A 217 5.64 14.38 12.11
CA ALA A 217 6.77 13.73 12.74
C ALA A 217 6.33 12.34 13.22
N TYR A 218 7.01 11.29 12.74
CA TYR A 218 6.72 9.90 13.07
C TYR A 218 7.94 9.20 13.66
N GLY A 219 7.74 8.41 14.71
CA GLY A 219 8.71 7.55 15.34
C GLY A 219 8.39 6.08 15.14
N LEU A 220 9.38 5.27 14.77
CA LEU A 220 9.30 3.81 14.71
C LEU A 220 10.37 3.22 15.62
N ALA A 221 9.96 2.41 16.59
CA ALA A 221 10.84 1.66 17.46
C ALA A 221 10.57 0.17 17.29
N GLU A 222 11.57 -0.55 16.82
CA GLU A 222 11.55 -1.99 16.60
C GLU A 222 12.76 -2.59 17.31
N ARG A 223 12.57 -3.71 17.95
CA ARG A 223 13.64 -4.48 18.60
C ARG A 223 13.44 -5.97 18.40
N ASP A 224 14.52 -6.72 18.59
CA ASP A 224 14.45 -8.17 18.57
C ASP A 224 13.58 -8.70 19.71
N SER A 225 12.93 -9.81 19.47
CA SER A 225 12.19 -10.57 20.49
C SER A 225 12.60 -12.04 20.42
N SER A 226 12.20 -12.83 21.41
CA SER A 226 12.52 -14.25 21.46
C SER A 226 12.12 -14.97 20.17
N GLY A 227 13.10 -15.60 19.51
CA GLY A 227 12.89 -16.32 18.24
C GLY A 227 12.67 -15.45 17.01
N ARG A 228 12.73 -14.11 17.13
CA ARG A 228 12.55 -13.20 15.98
C ARG A 228 13.59 -12.10 15.96
N GLN A 229 14.47 -12.17 14.99
CA GLN A 229 15.39 -11.10 14.69
C GLN A 229 14.74 -10.08 13.73
N THR A 230 15.03 -8.81 13.97
CA THR A 230 14.50 -7.68 13.22
C THR A 230 15.64 -6.81 12.69
N ARG A 231 15.31 -5.74 12.00
CA ARG A 231 16.28 -4.72 11.62
C ARG A 231 16.61 -3.75 12.76
N ASN A 232 16.09 -3.96 13.95
CA ASN A 232 16.30 -3.12 15.16
C ASN A 232 16.12 -1.62 14.85
N ARG A 233 15.06 -1.28 14.12
CA ARG A 233 14.82 0.08 13.62
C ARG A 233 14.43 1.00 14.77
N ARG A 234 15.16 2.10 14.91
CA ARG A 234 14.82 3.24 15.79
C ARG A 234 14.86 4.48 14.90
N LEU A 235 13.77 4.73 14.23
CA LEU A 235 13.66 5.74 13.20
C LEU A 235 12.80 6.90 13.68
N TRP A 236 13.15 8.08 13.24
CA TRP A 236 12.28 9.24 13.23
C TRP A 236 12.22 9.81 11.82
N THR A 237 11.03 10.22 11.41
CA THR A 237 10.74 10.73 10.08
C THR A 237 9.98 12.03 10.23
N VAL A 238 10.52 13.12 9.71
CA VAL A 238 9.85 14.42 9.67
C VAL A 238 9.61 14.83 8.24
N GLY A 239 8.49 15.48 7.97
CA GLY A 239 8.18 15.93 6.62
C GLY A 239 7.09 16.99 6.59
N ALA A 240 6.95 17.56 5.39
CA ALA A 240 5.92 18.55 5.10
C ALA A 240 5.34 18.30 3.71
N ARG A 241 4.09 18.70 3.53
CA ARG A 241 3.36 18.61 2.27
C ARG A 241 2.57 19.88 2.00
N LEU A 242 2.57 20.30 0.75
CA LEU A 242 1.73 21.35 0.21
C LEU A 242 0.86 20.76 -0.89
N VAL A 243 -0.44 20.83 -0.74
CA VAL A 243 -1.36 20.25 -1.71
C VAL A 243 -2.50 21.19 -2.07
N GLN A 244 -2.77 21.26 -3.37
CA GLN A 244 -3.96 21.83 -3.98
C GLN A 244 -4.61 20.72 -4.81
N PRO A 245 -5.79 20.20 -4.42
CA PRO A 245 -6.42 19.09 -5.12
C PRO A 245 -6.89 19.48 -6.52
N PRO A 246 -7.02 18.51 -7.46
CA PRO A 246 -7.55 18.74 -8.79
C PRO A 246 -8.97 19.30 -8.77
N ALA A 247 -9.24 20.29 -9.67
CA ALA A 247 -10.56 20.83 -9.90
C ALA A 247 -10.72 21.23 -11.38
N PRO A 248 -11.90 21.06 -12.00
CA PRO A 248 -12.14 21.41 -13.39
C PRO A 248 -11.77 22.88 -13.71
N GLY A 249 -10.98 23.08 -14.76
CA GLY A 249 -10.48 24.39 -15.18
C GLY A 249 -9.31 24.95 -14.39
N HIS A 250 -8.81 24.25 -13.37
CA HIS A 250 -7.77 24.73 -12.46
C HIS A 250 -6.46 23.93 -12.54
N TRP A 251 -5.37 24.57 -12.15
CA TRP A 251 -4.11 23.93 -11.83
C TRP A 251 -4.18 23.32 -10.44
N ASP A 252 -3.51 22.20 -10.27
CA ASP A 252 -3.34 21.50 -9.01
C ASP A 252 -1.86 21.16 -8.77
N HIS A 253 -1.51 20.88 -7.52
CA HIS A 253 -0.17 20.43 -7.15
C HIS A 253 -0.19 19.60 -5.88
N ASP A 254 0.79 18.70 -5.77
CA ASP A 254 1.10 17.93 -4.58
C ASP A 254 2.63 17.88 -4.40
N LEU A 255 3.14 18.56 -3.40
CA LEU A 255 4.56 18.66 -3.10
C LEU A 255 4.79 18.10 -1.70
N GLU A 256 5.61 17.07 -1.57
CA GLU A 256 5.91 16.45 -0.27
C GLU A 256 7.39 16.14 -0.17
N ALA A 257 8.00 16.45 0.97
CA ALA A 257 9.35 16.04 1.30
C ALA A 257 9.43 15.48 2.71
N ALA A 258 10.25 14.45 2.90
CA ALA A 258 10.51 13.86 4.21
C ALA A 258 11.99 13.55 4.38
N TRP A 259 12.47 13.72 5.60
CA TRP A 259 13.77 13.29 6.04
C TRP A 259 13.63 12.25 7.16
N GLN A 260 14.54 11.24 7.15
CA GLN A 260 14.52 10.12 8.08
C GLN A 260 15.91 9.91 8.67
N GLY A 261 15.94 9.83 9.99
CA GLY A 261 17.14 9.59 10.76
C GLY A 261 16.95 8.52 11.82
N GLY A 262 18.00 8.24 12.57
CA GLY A 262 17.99 7.25 13.63
C GLY A 262 19.01 6.14 13.43
N ARG A 263 18.65 4.92 13.80
CA ARG A 263 19.49 3.72 13.65
C ARG A 263 18.68 2.55 13.10
N ALA A 264 19.33 1.69 12.30
CA ALA A 264 18.78 0.43 11.82
C ALA A 264 19.88 -0.52 11.41
N ARG A 265 19.65 -1.82 11.50
CA ARG A 265 20.46 -2.83 10.82
C ARG A 265 20.13 -2.84 9.32
N ARG A 266 21.06 -3.26 8.50
CA ARG A 266 20.87 -3.35 7.05
C ARG A 266 19.86 -4.42 6.68
N SER A 267 19.83 -5.53 7.39
CA SER A 267 18.89 -6.63 7.22
C SER A 267 18.43 -7.22 8.57
N ALA A 268 17.52 -8.19 8.54
CA ALA A 268 17.11 -8.98 9.69
C ALA A 268 17.82 -10.34 9.76
N LEU A 269 18.96 -10.51 9.06
CA LEU A 269 19.75 -11.74 9.13
C LEU A 269 20.46 -11.85 10.48
N ALA A 270 20.60 -13.08 11.00
CA ALA A 270 21.25 -13.36 12.28
C ALA A 270 22.70 -12.86 12.37
N SER A 271 23.36 -12.73 11.23
CA SER A 271 24.73 -12.21 11.14
C SER A 271 24.82 -10.69 11.11
N ASP A 272 23.70 -9.98 10.92
CA ASP A 272 23.68 -8.50 10.78
C ASP A 272 23.27 -7.85 12.11
N LEU A 273 24.25 -7.63 12.97
CA LEU A 273 24.03 -7.08 14.32
C LEU A 273 24.41 -5.59 14.42
N ALA A 274 24.98 -5.00 13.38
CA ALA A 274 25.47 -3.62 13.41
C ALA A 274 24.33 -2.60 13.26
N ASP A 275 24.08 -1.80 14.27
CA ASP A 275 23.18 -0.65 14.23
C ASP A 275 23.84 0.52 13.49
N LEU A 276 23.47 0.73 12.24
CA LEU A 276 23.97 1.77 11.36
C LEU A 276 23.19 3.08 11.57
N ARG A 277 23.84 4.22 11.40
CA ARG A 277 23.20 5.52 11.44
C ARG A 277 22.37 5.74 10.17
N VAL A 278 21.06 5.93 10.32
CA VAL A 278 20.16 6.20 9.21
C VAL A 278 20.24 7.67 8.81
N ARG A 279 20.38 7.92 7.50
CA ARG A 279 20.29 9.24 6.86
C ARG A 279 19.62 9.04 5.51
N ALA A 280 18.31 9.22 5.46
CA ALA A 280 17.53 8.98 4.27
C ALA A 280 16.54 10.11 4.02
N TRP A 281 16.09 10.24 2.79
CA TRP A 281 15.14 11.27 2.39
C TRP A 281 14.25 10.79 1.24
N PHE A 282 13.12 11.45 1.11
CA PHE A 282 12.13 11.25 0.06
C PHE A 282 11.57 12.59 -0.38
N VAL A 283 11.31 12.73 -1.68
CA VAL A 283 10.65 13.89 -2.29
C VAL A 283 9.63 13.38 -3.30
N HIS A 284 8.46 14.00 -3.30
CA HIS A 284 7.42 13.89 -4.30
C HIS A 284 7.03 15.26 -4.78
N ALA A 285 6.89 15.43 -6.08
CA ALA A 285 6.37 16.64 -6.70
C ALA A 285 5.43 16.25 -7.84
N GLU A 286 4.22 16.76 -7.82
CA GLU A 286 3.24 16.62 -8.89
C GLU A 286 2.63 17.99 -9.20
N ALA A 287 2.45 18.28 -10.49
CA ALA A 287 1.67 19.41 -10.98
C ALA A 287 0.74 18.91 -12.09
N GLY A 288 -0.52 19.33 -12.05
CA GLY A 288 -1.52 18.90 -13.01
C GLY A 288 -2.48 20.01 -13.38
N ARG A 289 -3.21 19.79 -14.45
CA ARG A 289 -4.33 20.64 -14.86
C ARG A 289 -5.49 19.80 -15.32
N THR A 290 -6.65 20.02 -14.72
CA THR A 290 -7.91 19.44 -15.19
C THR A 290 -8.56 20.41 -16.16
N LEU A 291 -8.84 19.97 -17.38
CA LEU A 291 -9.52 20.78 -18.39
C LEU A 291 -11.02 20.84 -18.10
N ALA A 292 -11.64 21.97 -18.43
CA ALA A 292 -13.08 22.09 -18.43
C ALA A 292 -13.66 21.34 -19.64
N GLY A 293 -14.89 20.84 -19.51
CA GLY A 293 -15.59 20.11 -20.57
C GLY A 293 -15.91 18.67 -20.20
N GLY A 294 -16.48 17.92 -21.12
CA GLY A 294 -16.85 16.52 -20.91
C GLY A 294 -15.61 15.64 -20.61
N TRP A 295 -15.77 14.59 -19.79
CA TRP A 295 -14.72 13.69 -19.37
C TRP A 295 -13.68 14.26 -18.41
N HIS A 296 -13.64 15.58 -18.17
CA HIS A 296 -12.70 16.27 -17.27
C HIS A 296 -11.26 15.76 -17.38
N PRO A 297 -10.63 15.77 -18.58
CA PRO A 297 -9.30 15.21 -18.73
C PRO A 297 -8.30 16.02 -17.90
N ARG A 298 -7.47 15.31 -17.14
CA ARG A 298 -6.37 15.88 -16.35
C ARG A 298 -5.04 15.38 -16.89
N LEU A 299 -4.16 16.31 -17.22
CA LEU A 299 -2.74 16.03 -17.52
C LEU A 299 -1.91 16.40 -16.29
N ALA A 300 -1.07 15.48 -15.84
CA ALA A 300 -0.16 15.70 -14.73
C ALA A 300 1.26 15.26 -15.07
N VAL A 301 2.22 16.01 -14.57
CA VAL A 301 3.64 15.64 -14.51
C VAL A 301 4.00 15.38 -13.07
N GLN A 302 4.81 14.34 -12.84
CA GLN A 302 5.16 13.88 -11.51
C GLN A 302 6.65 13.55 -11.45
N PHE A 303 7.26 13.81 -10.32
CA PHE A 303 8.64 13.43 -10.02
C PHE A 303 8.71 12.86 -8.61
N ASP A 304 9.27 11.65 -8.49
CA ASP A 304 9.55 10.98 -7.23
C ASP A 304 11.03 10.73 -7.07
N ALA A 305 11.56 11.02 -5.90
CA ALA A 305 12.93 10.73 -5.56
C ALA A 305 13.05 10.19 -4.13
N ALA A 306 13.81 9.13 -3.96
CA ALA A 306 14.10 8.57 -2.65
C ALA A 306 15.53 8.04 -2.58
N SER A 307 16.19 8.32 -1.46
CA SER A 307 17.57 7.93 -1.22
C SER A 307 17.74 6.42 -1.16
N GLY A 308 18.94 5.96 -1.58
CA GLY A 308 19.41 4.58 -1.47
C GLY A 308 20.62 4.46 -0.57
N ASP A 309 20.96 3.24 -0.20
CA ASP A 309 22.15 2.96 0.62
C ASP A 309 23.42 3.08 -0.22
N THR A 310 24.39 3.85 0.28
CA THR A 310 25.69 4.06 -0.38
C THR A 310 26.68 2.94 -0.08
N GLY A 311 26.40 2.06 0.89
CA GLY A 311 27.32 1.06 1.41
C GLY A 311 28.43 1.64 2.29
N LYS A 312 28.40 2.96 2.59
CA LYS A 312 29.38 3.60 3.47
C LYS A 312 29.32 2.97 4.86
N ALA A 313 30.49 2.67 5.43
CA ALA A 313 30.58 2.12 6.77
C ALA A 313 29.88 3.00 7.82
N GLY A 314 29.22 2.37 8.79
CA GLY A 314 28.51 3.06 9.87
C GLY A 314 27.21 3.78 9.47
N THR A 315 26.85 3.82 8.16
CA THR A 315 25.65 4.52 7.68
C THR A 315 24.74 3.60 6.87
N PHE A 316 23.43 3.93 6.89
CA PHE A 316 22.40 3.31 6.06
C PHE A 316 21.53 4.41 5.43
N GLY A 317 21.52 4.51 4.11
CA GLY A 317 20.94 5.63 3.37
C GLY A 317 19.60 5.31 2.67
N ARG A 318 19.11 4.09 2.76
CA ARG A 318 17.87 3.69 2.08
C ARG A 318 16.64 4.14 2.88
N PHE A 319 15.74 4.90 2.22
CA PHE A 319 14.51 5.38 2.84
C PHE A 319 13.57 4.22 3.20
N ASP A 320 13.01 4.26 4.40
CA ASP A 320 11.99 3.33 4.88
C ASP A 320 10.59 3.93 4.68
N THR A 321 9.73 3.26 3.93
CA THR A 321 8.38 3.74 3.59
C THR A 321 7.36 3.59 4.71
N LEU A 322 7.79 3.14 5.89
CA LEU A 322 6.93 2.87 7.03
C LEU A 322 5.72 2.00 6.63
N TYR A 323 4.51 2.47 6.90
CA TYR A 323 3.24 1.80 6.60
C TYR A 323 2.51 2.39 5.39
N GLY A 324 3.24 3.05 4.49
CA GLY A 324 2.69 3.79 3.37
C GLY A 324 2.11 2.95 2.24
N GLY A 325 1.18 3.56 1.50
CA GLY A 325 0.61 3.02 0.27
C GLY A 325 1.49 3.34 -0.96
N ARG A 326 1.45 2.48 -1.99
CA ARG A 326 2.20 2.65 -3.25
C ARG A 326 1.32 2.70 -4.48
N ARG A 327 0.14 2.08 -4.45
CA ARG A 327 -0.73 1.85 -5.61
C ARG A 327 -1.10 3.11 -6.38
N PHE A 328 -1.40 4.17 -5.68
CA PHE A 328 -1.91 5.40 -6.29
C PHE A 328 -0.87 6.16 -7.12
N GLU A 329 0.43 5.88 -6.94
CA GLU A 329 1.54 6.52 -7.67
C GLU A 329 2.30 5.56 -8.56
N TYR A 330 2.67 4.37 -8.02
CA TYR A 330 3.67 3.50 -8.64
C TYR A 330 3.09 2.28 -9.36
N GLY A 331 1.76 2.18 -9.42
CA GLY A 331 1.11 1.08 -10.05
C GLY A 331 0.67 -0.06 -9.13
N PRO A 332 0.17 -1.15 -9.70
CA PRO A 332 -0.35 -2.29 -8.95
C PRO A 332 0.66 -2.88 -7.97
N ASN A 333 0.15 -3.42 -6.86
CA ASN A 333 0.87 -4.29 -5.93
C ASN A 333 0.44 -5.76 -6.20
N GLY A 334 0.56 -6.66 -5.24
CA GLY A 334 0.30 -8.09 -5.47
C GLY A 334 1.50 -8.74 -6.15
N LEU A 335 1.28 -9.51 -7.19
CA LEU A 335 2.35 -10.13 -7.98
C LEU A 335 3.29 -9.10 -8.63
N TYR A 336 2.80 -7.90 -8.90
CA TYR A 336 3.57 -6.78 -9.45
C TYR A 336 4.15 -5.89 -8.31
N GLY A 337 4.53 -4.64 -8.61
CA GLY A 337 5.00 -3.64 -7.64
C GLY A 337 6.52 -3.48 -7.61
N PRO A 338 7.17 -3.22 -8.77
CA PRO A 338 8.61 -2.99 -8.85
C PRO A 338 9.06 -1.68 -8.20
N PHE A 339 8.18 -0.68 -8.13
CA PHE A 339 8.51 0.66 -7.63
C PHE A 339 8.18 0.85 -6.15
N ALA A 340 9.02 1.61 -5.45
CA ALA A 340 8.83 1.99 -4.06
C ALA A 340 9.61 3.29 -3.78
N ARG A 341 9.25 4.00 -2.70
CA ARG A 341 9.99 5.17 -2.22
C ARG A 341 11.30 4.76 -1.54
N ALA A 342 12.18 4.12 -2.32
CA ALA A 342 13.47 3.64 -1.85
C ALA A 342 14.41 3.50 -3.04
N ASN A 343 15.58 4.13 -2.98
CA ASN A 343 16.60 4.08 -4.01
C ASN A 343 16.07 4.29 -5.43
N MET A 344 15.32 5.36 -5.65
CA MET A 344 14.67 5.64 -6.93
C MET A 344 14.65 7.14 -7.25
N LEU A 345 14.82 7.46 -8.54
CA LEU A 345 14.53 8.73 -9.17
C LEU A 345 13.60 8.47 -10.33
N SER A 346 12.45 9.13 -10.40
CA SER A 346 11.42 8.74 -11.37
C SER A 346 10.52 9.89 -11.81
N PRO A 347 10.75 10.48 -12.99
CA PRO A 347 9.77 11.33 -13.66
C PRO A 347 8.63 10.48 -14.25
N SER A 348 7.44 11.06 -14.30
CA SER A 348 6.23 10.43 -14.82
C SER A 348 5.30 11.45 -15.46
N VAL A 349 4.54 11.01 -16.45
CA VAL A 349 3.41 11.75 -17.02
C VAL A 349 2.16 10.89 -16.90
N ARG A 350 1.05 11.51 -16.57
CA ARG A 350 -0.23 10.82 -16.35
C ARG A 350 -1.37 11.60 -16.99
N VAL A 351 -2.23 10.89 -17.67
CA VAL A 351 -3.51 11.39 -18.21
C VAL A 351 -4.64 10.65 -17.51
N GLU A 352 -5.57 11.40 -16.93
CA GLU A 352 -6.73 10.89 -16.23
C GLU A 352 -7.99 11.41 -16.92
N ILE A 353 -9.03 10.59 -16.95
CA ILE A 353 -10.36 10.96 -17.47
C ILE A 353 -11.46 10.45 -16.55
N THR A 354 -12.55 11.20 -16.47
CA THR A 354 -13.76 10.81 -15.75
C THR A 354 -14.97 10.97 -16.70
N PRO A 355 -15.17 10.01 -17.64
CA PRO A 355 -16.22 10.10 -18.65
C PRO A 355 -17.62 10.18 -18.07
N SER A 356 -17.83 9.64 -16.85
CA SER A 356 -19.10 9.69 -16.16
C SER A 356 -18.88 9.55 -14.64
N ARG A 357 -19.94 9.76 -13.85
CA ARG A 357 -19.93 9.48 -12.40
C ARG A 357 -19.69 8.00 -12.06
N ARG A 358 -19.81 7.11 -13.06
CA ARG A 358 -19.60 5.65 -12.90
C ARG A 358 -18.24 5.18 -13.39
N THR A 359 -17.52 6.00 -14.18
CA THR A 359 -16.31 5.54 -14.87
C THR A 359 -15.18 6.53 -14.69
N ASP A 360 -14.04 6.05 -14.27
CA ASP A 360 -12.76 6.75 -14.32
C ASP A 360 -11.68 5.86 -14.95
N ALA A 361 -10.74 6.49 -15.63
CA ALA A 361 -9.62 5.79 -16.25
C ALA A 361 -8.37 6.66 -16.23
N PHE A 362 -7.21 6.02 -16.30
CA PHE A 362 -5.95 6.72 -16.52
C PHE A 362 -4.96 5.87 -17.31
N VAL A 363 -4.01 6.56 -17.94
CA VAL A 363 -2.76 6.00 -18.46
C VAL A 363 -1.61 6.82 -17.89
N ALA A 364 -0.54 6.16 -17.48
CA ALA A 364 0.68 6.79 -16.98
C ALA A 364 1.92 6.16 -17.62
N TRP A 365 2.90 7.00 -17.93
CA TRP A 365 4.23 6.60 -18.32
C TRP A 365 5.24 7.09 -17.28
N ARG A 366 6.21 6.26 -16.97
CA ARG A 366 7.24 6.51 -15.97
C ARG A 366 8.58 5.98 -16.42
N SER A 367 9.62 6.76 -16.24
CA SER A 367 11.01 6.29 -16.30
C SER A 367 11.60 6.17 -14.91
N ALA A 368 12.62 5.32 -14.73
CA ALA A 368 13.22 5.14 -13.42
C ALA A 368 14.73 4.92 -13.46
N TRP A 369 15.38 5.50 -12.47
CA TRP A 369 16.81 5.36 -12.19
C TRP A 369 17.01 5.05 -10.71
N LEU A 370 18.13 4.40 -10.39
CA LEU A 370 18.59 4.24 -9.01
C LEU A 370 19.11 5.57 -8.45
N GLY A 371 18.76 5.89 -7.23
CA GLY A 371 19.40 6.95 -6.45
C GLY A 371 20.87 6.65 -6.20
N ASN A 372 21.18 5.41 -5.82
CA ASN A 372 22.52 4.87 -5.69
C ASN A 372 22.69 3.59 -6.51
N ARG A 373 23.68 3.52 -7.39
CA ARG A 373 23.93 2.39 -8.30
C ARG A 373 24.35 1.08 -7.64
N ARG A 374 24.76 1.10 -6.36
CA ARG A 374 25.21 -0.08 -5.61
C ARG A 374 24.12 -0.69 -4.71
N ASP A 375 23.01 0.02 -4.52
CA ASP A 375 21.88 -0.48 -3.74
C ASP A 375 20.82 -1.10 -4.65
N ALA A 376 19.94 -1.94 -4.08
CA ALA A 376 18.86 -2.57 -4.83
C ALA A 376 17.87 -1.53 -5.38
N PHE A 377 17.39 -1.74 -6.62
CA PHE A 377 16.36 -0.88 -7.22
C PHE A 377 15.02 -1.06 -6.51
N ALA A 378 14.52 0.03 -5.96
CA ALA A 378 13.18 0.14 -5.36
C ALA A 378 12.75 -1.12 -4.57
N ALA A 379 11.71 -1.84 -5.01
CA ALA A 379 11.18 -3.05 -4.36
C ALA A 379 11.55 -4.36 -5.09
N THR A 380 12.47 -4.31 -6.07
CA THR A 380 12.75 -5.48 -6.91
C THR A 380 13.72 -6.48 -6.31
N GLY A 381 14.63 -6.04 -5.44
CA GLY A 381 15.75 -6.85 -4.96
C GLY A 381 16.90 -6.98 -5.98
N VAL A 382 16.74 -6.47 -7.20
CA VAL A 382 17.82 -6.46 -8.23
C VAL A 382 18.88 -5.45 -7.83
N ARG A 383 20.15 -5.91 -7.78
CA ARG A 383 21.27 -5.14 -7.25
C ARG A 383 22.57 -5.52 -7.96
N ASP A 384 23.39 -4.50 -8.25
CA ASP A 384 24.80 -4.66 -8.58
C ASP A 384 25.68 -4.04 -7.48
N PRO A 385 26.30 -4.85 -6.60
CA PRO A 385 27.18 -4.32 -5.53
C PRO A 385 28.37 -3.53 -6.05
N ARG A 386 28.84 -3.80 -7.28
CA ARG A 386 29.94 -3.09 -7.93
C ARG A 386 29.46 -1.81 -8.63
N GLY A 387 28.16 -1.73 -8.96
CA GLY A 387 27.54 -0.59 -9.62
C GLY A 387 27.93 -0.46 -11.11
N LEU A 388 28.35 -1.53 -11.76
CA LEU A 388 28.77 -1.54 -13.18
C LEU A 388 27.58 -1.55 -14.13
N SER A 389 26.41 -2.03 -13.69
CA SER A 389 25.16 -2.09 -14.48
C SER A 389 24.48 -0.72 -14.66
N GLY A 390 25.13 0.36 -14.23
CA GLY A 390 24.62 1.71 -14.37
C GLY A 390 23.49 2.06 -13.37
N ARG A 391 22.74 3.11 -13.69
CA ARG A 391 21.63 3.61 -12.83
C ARG A 391 20.26 3.46 -13.48
N PHE A 392 20.17 3.36 -14.79
CA PHE A 392 18.89 3.30 -15.48
C PHE A 392 18.22 1.92 -15.27
N ALA A 393 16.94 1.92 -14.86
CA ALA A 393 16.17 0.71 -14.61
C ALA A 393 15.20 0.38 -15.76
N GLY A 394 14.69 1.41 -16.44
CA GLY A 394 13.77 1.24 -17.56
C GLY A 394 12.56 2.15 -17.50
N HIS A 395 11.51 1.74 -18.20
CA HIS A 395 10.25 2.47 -18.31
C HIS A 395 9.07 1.59 -17.86
N GLN A 396 8.07 2.23 -17.26
CA GLN A 396 6.77 1.60 -17.04
C GLN A 396 5.68 2.37 -17.78
N ILE A 397 4.81 1.65 -18.44
CA ILE A 397 3.51 2.15 -18.91
C ILE A 397 2.46 1.39 -18.14
N GLU A 398 1.49 2.09 -17.56
CA GLU A 398 0.37 1.47 -16.88
C GLU A 398 -0.94 2.15 -17.25
N GLY A 399 -2.03 1.39 -17.20
CA GLY A 399 -3.37 1.90 -17.36
C GLY A 399 -4.35 1.20 -16.44
N ARG A 400 -5.43 1.89 -16.13
CA ARG A 400 -6.54 1.36 -15.34
C ARG A 400 -7.85 1.94 -15.84
N VAL A 401 -8.90 1.11 -15.84
CA VAL A 401 -10.30 1.52 -15.97
C VAL A 401 -11.05 0.98 -14.77
N ARG A 402 -11.85 1.83 -14.16
CA ARG A 402 -12.78 1.47 -13.09
C ARG A 402 -14.19 1.86 -13.49
N HIS A 403 -15.13 0.93 -13.31
CA HIS A 403 -16.52 1.14 -13.67
C HIS A 403 -17.48 0.58 -12.62
N TRP A 404 -18.45 1.37 -12.21
CA TRP A 404 -19.58 0.94 -11.38
C TRP A 404 -20.67 0.34 -12.26
N ILE A 405 -20.79 -0.98 -12.29
CA ILE A 405 -21.90 -1.69 -12.94
C ILE A 405 -23.20 -1.31 -12.22
N VAL A 406 -23.20 -1.42 -10.89
CA VAL A 406 -24.28 -0.96 -10.01
C VAL A 406 -23.67 0.05 -9.03
N PRO A 407 -24.01 1.34 -9.12
CA PRO A 407 -23.43 2.39 -8.28
C PRO A 407 -23.52 2.06 -6.79
N GLY A 408 -22.39 2.15 -6.09
CA GLY A 408 -22.26 1.85 -4.66
C GLY A 408 -22.27 0.37 -4.30
N ARG A 409 -22.58 -0.54 -5.24
CA ARG A 409 -22.69 -1.98 -4.97
C ARG A 409 -21.72 -2.84 -5.74
N LEU A 410 -21.71 -2.76 -7.08
CA LEU A 410 -20.90 -3.64 -7.91
C LEU A 410 -19.94 -2.83 -8.77
N GLN A 411 -18.66 -3.03 -8.57
CA GLN A 411 -17.58 -2.33 -9.26
C GLN A 411 -16.64 -3.32 -9.93
N VAL A 412 -16.21 -2.99 -11.15
CA VAL A 412 -15.08 -3.60 -11.86
C VAL A 412 -13.92 -2.61 -11.87
N ASP A 413 -12.72 -3.08 -11.53
CA ASP A 413 -11.45 -2.36 -11.69
C ASP A 413 -10.49 -3.26 -12.46
N ALA A 414 -10.09 -2.85 -13.67
CA ALA A 414 -9.18 -3.59 -14.51
C ALA A 414 -7.96 -2.73 -14.85
N GLY A 415 -6.80 -3.32 -14.86
CA GLY A 415 -5.58 -2.60 -15.19
C GLY A 415 -4.47 -3.49 -15.70
N ALA A 416 -3.52 -2.85 -16.38
CA ALA A 416 -2.34 -3.49 -16.92
C ALA A 416 -1.11 -2.61 -16.74
N ALA A 417 0.07 -3.25 -16.70
CA ALA A 417 1.35 -2.56 -16.67
C ALA A 417 2.37 -3.31 -17.55
N LEU A 418 3.17 -2.55 -18.28
CA LEU A 418 4.35 -3.01 -19.02
C LEU A 418 5.59 -2.36 -18.41
N LEU A 419 6.51 -3.17 -17.86
CA LEU A 419 7.82 -2.72 -17.42
C LEU A 419 8.86 -3.11 -18.46
N VAL A 420 9.32 -2.12 -19.23
CA VAL A 420 10.41 -2.26 -20.20
C VAL A 420 11.73 -2.19 -19.43
N LYS A 421 12.30 -3.35 -19.15
CA LYS A 421 13.55 -3.48 -18.38
C LYS A 421 14.75 -3.00 -19.18
N ARG A 422 15.63 -2.23 -18.54
CA ARG A 422 16.89 -1.73 -19.12
C ARG A 422 17.98 -1.70 -18.03
N GLY A 423 19.23 -1.53 -18.45
CA GLY A 423 20.37 -1.37 -17.57
C GLY A 423 20.32 -2.29 -16.36
N VAL A 424 20.26 -1.76 -15.14
CA VAL A 424 20.32 -2.57 -13.93
C VAL A 424 19.32 -3.71 -13.85
N LEU A 425 18.11 -3.58 -14.38
CA LEU A 425 17.11 -4.65 -14.36
C LEU A 425 17.38 -5.77 -15.38
N ARG A 426 18.37 -5.59 -16.27
CA ARG A 426 18.86 -6.61 -17.21
C ARG A 426 20.28 -7.08 -16.89
N ASP A 427 21.16 -6.15 -16.51
CA ASP A 427 22.60 -6.35 -16.53
C ASP A 427 23.19 -6.59 -15.13
N ALA A 428 22.39 -6.42 -14.05
CA ALA A 428 22.85 -6.71 -12.70
C ALA A 428 23.11 -8.21 -12.52
N PRO A 429 24.13 -8.59 -11.71
CA PRO A 429 24.51 -10.00 -11.52
C PRO A 429 23.38 -10.91 -11.04
N ASN A 430 22.36 -10.35 -10.35
CA ASN A 430 21.19 -11.09 -9.89
C ASN A 430 19.91 -10.73 -10.66
N ALA A 431 20.00 -10.03 -11.78
CA ALA A 431 18.85 -9.76 -12.63
C ALA A 431 18.29 -11.08 -13.20
N PRO A 432 16.95 -11.25 -13.25
CA PRO A 432 16.38 -12.45 -13.83
C PRO A 432 16.58 -12.47 -15.37
N ALA A 433 16.93 -13.61 -15.91
CA ALA A 433 17.09 -13.83 -17.38
C ALA A 433 15.72 -13.91 -18.07
N THR A 434 14.87 -12.90 -17.92
CA THR A 434 13.52 -12.82 -18.48
C THR A 434 13.37 -11.57 -19.34
N GLY A 435 12.45 -11.61 -20.32
CA GLY A 435 12.08 -10.44 -21.14
C GLY A 435 11.42 -9.31 -20.30
N ASP A 436 10.87 -8.32 -20.98
CA ASP A 436 10.11 -7.23 -20.34
C ASP A 436 8.93 -7.80 -19.58
N THR A 437 8.57 -7.14 -18.44
CA THR A 437 7.49 -7.61 -17.59
C THR A 437 6.14 -7.11 -18.09
N ARG A 438 5.19 -8.02 -18.27
CA ARG A 438 3.80 -7.73 -18.54
C ARG A 438 2.97 -8.16 -17.34
N TYR A 439 2.07 -7.30 -16.92
CA TYR A 439 1.16 -7.57 -15.81
C TYR A 439 -0.25 -7.11 -16.15
N GLY A 440 -1.24 -7.87 -15.70
CA GLY A 440 -2.64 -7.50 -15.80
C GLY A 440 -3.44 -8.00 -14.61
N TYR A 441 -4.52 -7.30 -14.29
CA TYR A 441 -5.48 -7.73 -13.28
C TYR A 441 -6.91 -7.32 -13.64
N ILE A 442 -7.85 -8.10 -13.13
CA ILE A 442 -9.28 -7.77 -13.09
C ILE A 442 -9.76 -7.98 -11.66
N ASP A 443 -10.45 -6.99 -11.13
CA ASP A 443 -10.97 -6.91 -9.76
C ASP A 443 -12.48 -6.69 -9.81
N LEU A 444 -13.25 -7.57 -9.19
CA LEU A 444 -14.68 -7.44 -9.03
C LEU A 444 -14.98 -7.25 -7.55
N THR A 445 -15.61 -6.14 -7.19
CA THR A 445 -15.98 -5.83 -5.79
C THR A 445 -17.49 -5.67 -5.67
N LEU A 446 -18.09 -6.49 -4.81
CA LEU A 446 -19.47 -6.36 -4.35
C LEU A 446 -19.46 -5.75 -2.95
N SER A 447 -20.26 -4.69 -2.74
CA SER A 447 -20.49 -4.04 -1.43
C SER A 447 -21.96 -4.13 -1.05
N LEU A 448 -22.21 -4.41 0.23
CA LEU A 448 -23.54 -4.63 0.82
C LEU A 448 -23.71 -3.72 2.03
#